data_c1c696971d85587246f5a8c1b0479ce6
#
_entry.id   c1c696971d85587246f5a8c1b0479ce6
#
_cell.length_a   1.000
_cell.length_b   1.000
_cell.length_c   1.000
_cell.angle_alpha   90.00
_cell.angle_beta   90.00
_cell.angle_gamma   90.00
#
_symmetry.space_group_name_H-M   'P 1'
#
loop_
_entity.id
_entity.type
_entity.pdbx_description
1 polymer ?
#
loop_
_entity_poly.entity_id
_entity_poly.type
_entity_poly.pdbx_seq_one_letter_code
_entity_poly.pdbx_strand_id
1 'polypeptide(L)'
;PLIEEELFSFLPLQEPEEFMYRPMRDYPERGGKRSRPALVLLSCAAMGGDVRKALRTAAAFEMFQSFALLHDDIEDDSEMRRGKPCSHRLHGVPLSINVGDALYAKVFEVLAANRTVLDCETTLTLIEEMINGSRETFEGQAYDVGWIRDRIVPSEEEFMTMLRKKTGWYTGRGPCTAGAIIAGASPESRQAIGEFGEAMAIAFQIRDDL
;
A
#
# COMPACT_ATOMS: atom_id res chain seq x y z
N PRO A 1 1.61 16.90 7.00
CA PRO A 1 2.31 16.85 8.29
C PRO A 1 1.88 15.67 9.15
N LEU A 2 0.57 15.54 9.53
CA LEU A 2 0.09 14.48 10.45
C LEU A 2 0.40 13.06 9.96
N ILE A 3 0.22 12.77 8.67
CA ILE A 3 0.52 11.46 8.09
C ILE A 3 2.03 11.17 8.16
N GLU A 4 2.88 12.17 7.92
CA GLU A 4 4.33 12.03 7.99
C GLU A 4 4.80 11.75 9.43
N GLU A 5 4.26 12.48 10.39
CA GLU A 5 4.55 12.28 11.81
C GLU A 5 4.18 10.86 12.25
N GLU A 6 2.96 10.41 11.92
CA GLU A 6 2.50 9.06 12.24
C GLU A 6 3.35 7.99 11.52
N LEU A 7 3.60 8.15 10.22
CA LEU A 7 4.40 7.22 9.41
C LEU A 7 5.80 7.02 10.03
N PHE A 8 6.51 8.10 10.30
CA PHE A 8 7.89 8.02 10.81
C PHE A 8 7.97 7.67 12.30
N SER A 9 6.89 7.78 13.06
CA SER A 9 6.85 7.28 14.45
C SER A 9 6.98 5.75 14.51
N PHE A 10 6.54 5.03 13.45
CA PHE A 10 6.68 3.58 13.33
C PHE A 10 7.94 3.13 12.59
N LEU A 11 8.73 4.05 12.05
CA LEU A 11 10.00 3.78 11.39
C LEU A 11 11.17 4.45 12.13
N PRO A 12 11.42 4.14 13.42
CA PRO A 12 12.53 4.71 14.17
C PRO A 12 13.86 4.22 13.58
N LEU A 13 14.91 5.04 13.67
CA LEU A 13 16.27 4.60 13.40
C LEU A 13 16.77 3.82 14.62
N GLN A 14 17.11 2.57 14.43
CA GLN A 14 17.62 1.65 15.45
C GLN A 14 18.49 0.56 14.81
N GLU A 15 19.19 -0.25 15.61
CA GLU A 15 20.00 -1.35 15.08
C GLU A 15 19.15 -2.50 14.50
N PRO A 16 19.53 -3.09 13.36
CA PRO A 16 20.70 -2.74 12.52
C PRO A 16 20.36 -1.57 11.58
N GLU A 17 20.80 -0.35 11.97
CA GLU A 17 20.40 0.89 11.29
C GLU A 17 20.78 0.92 9.83
N GLU A 18 22.05 0.72 9.49
CA GLU A 18 22.57 0.85 8.12
C GLU A 18 22.07 -0.26 7.18
N PHE A 19 21.72 -1.43 7.73
CA PHE A 19 21.32 -2.59 6.93
C PHE A 19 19.81 -2.78 6.82
N MET A 20 19.00 -2.14 7.65
CA MET A 20 17.56 -2.32 7.64
C MET A 20 16.78 -1.02 7.86
N TYR A 21 16.93 -0.36 9.03
CA TYR A 21 16.03 0.73 9.41
C TYR A 21 16.23 2.01 8.61
N ARG A 22 17.45 2.35 8.20
CA ARG A 22 17.73 3.46 7.30
C ARG A 22 17.25 3.18 5.88
N PRO A 23 17.54 2.02 5.25
CA PRO A 23 16.94 1.64 3.97
C PRO A 23 15.40 1.57 3.96
N MET A 24 14.75 1.12 5.05
CA MET A 24 13.28 1.11 5.17
C MET A 24 12.67 2.52 5.07
N ARG A 25 13.36 3.54 5.54
CA ARG A 25 12.90 4.94 5.49
C ARG A 25 13.11 5.57 4.12
N ASP A 26 14.03 5.09 3.33
CA ASP A 26 14.46 5.75 2.09
C ASP A 26 13.28 6.00 1.14
N TYR A 27 12.46 4.98 0.82
CA TYR A 27 11.31 5.17 -0.08
C TYR A 27 10.24 6.11 0.49
N PRO A 28 9.82 5.99 1.75
CA PRO A 28 8.97 7.00 2.41
C PRO A 28 9.55 8.42 2.38
N GLU A 29 10.84 8.59 2.66
CA GLU A 29 11.52 9.90 2.71
C GLU A 29 11.69 10.57 1.34
N ARG A 30 11.68 9.79 0.25
CA ARG A 30 11.67 10.33 -1.12
C ARG A 30 10.39 11.12 -1.44
N GLY A 31 9.42 11.13 -0.53
CA GLY A 31 8.16 11.85 -0.70
C GLY A 31 7.16 11.11 -1.59
N GLY A 32 6.24 11.87 -2.17
CA GLY A 32 5.16 11.36 -3.03
C GLY A 32 3.86 12.11 -2.80
N LYS A 33 2.83 11.80 -3.60
CA LYS A 33 1.52 12.47 -3.54
C LYS A 33 0.71 12.10 -2.28
N ARG A 34 1.09 11.05 -1.56
CA ARG A 34 0.35 10.50 -0.40
C ARG A 34 -1.15 10.26 -0.70
N SER A 35 -1.45 9.84 -1.92
CA SER A 35 -2.84 9.65 -2.38
C SER A 35 -3.55 8.55 -1.58
N ARG A 36 -2.89 7.43 -1.29
CA ARG A 36 -3.48 6.32 -0.54
C ARG A 36 -3.82 6.71 0.90
N PRO A 37 -2.88 7.29 1.67
CA PRO A 37 -3.21 7.88 2.97
C PRO A 37 -4.35 8.89 2.91
N ALA A 38 -4.36 9.77 1.90
CA ALA A 38 -5.42 10.77 1.73
C ALA A 38 -6.79 10.10 1.50
N LEU A 39 -6.86 9.03 0.70
CA LEU A 39 -8.10 8.28 0.47
C LEU A 39 -8.65 7.66 1.75
N VAL A 40 -7.79 7.08 2.61
CA VAL A 40 -8.22 6.57 3.92
C VAL A 40 -8.88 7.66 4.74
N LEU A 41 -8.23 8.83 4.86
CA LEU A 41 -8.74 9.94 5.67
C LEU A 41 -10.01 10.55 5.08
N LEU A 42 -10.05 10.76 3.75
CA LEU A 42 -11.21 11.34 3.06
C LEU A 42 -12.43 10.42 3.12
N SER A 43 -12.23 9.11 2.95
CA SER A 43 -13.32 8.14 3.05
C SER A 43 -13.84 8.03 4.47
N CYS A 44 -12.97 8.08 5.49
CA CYS A 44 -13.38 8.15 6.88
C CYS A 44 -14.21 9.41 7.15
N ALA A 45 -13.76 10.57 6.69
CA ALA A 45 -14.48 11.82 6.84
C ALA A 45 -15.84 11.82 6.11
N ALA A 46 -15.87 11.31 4.87
CA ALA A 46 -17.08 11.22 4.05
C ALA A 46 -18.17 10.35 4.70
N MET A 47 -17.77 9.34 5.48
CA MET A 47 -18.65 8.46 6.25
C MET A 47 -18.94 9.00 7.67
N GLY A 48 -18.50 10.23 8.01
CA GLY A 48 -18.75 10.86 9.30
C GLY A 48 -17.83 10.40 10.44
N GLY A 49 -16.74 9.70 10.13
CA GLY A 49 -15.77 9.20 11.11
C GLY A 49 -14.77 10.25 11.59
N ASP A 50 -14.09 9.95 12.70
CA ASP A 50 -12.99 10.76 13.21
C ASP A 50 -11.68 10.42 12.46
N VAL A 51 -11.24 11.34 11.62
CA VAL A 51 -10.02 11.18 10.79
C VAL A 51 -8.75 10.96 11.64
N ARG A 52 -8.72 11.38 12.89
CA ARG A 52 -7.57 11.16 13.78
C ARG A 52 -7.38 9.67 14.08
N LYS A 53 -8.47 8.92 14.18
CA LYS A 53 -8.46 7.47 14.37
C LYS A 53 -7.99 6.72 13.12
N ALA A 54 -8.02 7.36 11.95
CA ALA A 54 -7.61 6.77 10.68
C ALA A 54 -6.11 6.98 10.34
N LEU A 55 -5.38 7.81 11.09
CA LEU A 55 -3.99 8.18 10.78
C LEU A 55 -3.06 6.97 10.71
N ARG A 56 -3.15 6.03 11.65
CA ARG A 56 -2.32 4.81 11.65
C ARG A 56 -2.59 3.94 10.44
N THR A 57 -3.86 3.71 10.13
CA THR A 57 -4.24 2.95 8.94
C THR A 57 -3.79 3.64 7.67
N ALA A 58 -3.87 4.97 7.60
CA ALA A 58 -3.32 5.76 6.51
C ALA A 58 -1.80 5.58 6.37
N ALA A 59 -1.05 5.59 7.48
CA ALA A 59 0.38 5.31 7.49
C ALA A 59 0.71 3.87 7.04
N ALA A 60 -0.10 2.88 7.45
CA ALA A 60 0.05 1.49 7.01
C ALA A 60 -0.07 1.35 5.48
N PHE A 61 -1.01 2.04 4.82
CA PHE A 61 -1.12 2.04 3.36
C PHE A 61 0.07 2.71 2.66
N GLU A 62 0.69 3.71 3.26
CA GLU A 62 1.92 4.30 2.70
C GLU A 62 3.14 3.38 2.88
N MET A 63 3.21 2.64 3.99
CA MET A 63 4.24 1.60 4.17
C MET A 63 4.05 0.46 3.18
N PHE A 64 2.81 0.00 2.96
CA PHE A 64 2.50 -0.99 1.94
C PHE A 64 2.92 -0.53 0.54
N GLN A 65 2.63 0.72 0.18
CA GLN A 65 3.10 1.32 -1.07
C GLN A 65 4.63 1.29 -1.18
N SER A 66 5.33 1.62 -0.10
CA SER A 66 6.80 1.66 -0.11
C SER A 66 7.41 0.26 -0.25
N PHE A 67 6.81 -0.74 0.40
CA PHE A 67 7.12 -2.15 0.22
C PHE A 67 6.89 -2.59 -1.23
N ALA A 68 5.68 -2.35 -1.77
CA ALA A 68 5.33 -2.76 -3.12
C ALA A 68 6.27 -2.15 -4.18
N LEU A 69 6.56 -0.84 -4.09
CA LEU A 69 7.49 -0.19 -4.99
C LEU A 69 8.91 -0.74 -4.91
N LEU A 70 9.36 -1.14 -3.71
CA LEU A 70 10.70 -1.65 -3.51
C LEU A 70 10.88 -3.03 -4.17
N HIS A 71 9.87 -3.90 -4.07
CA HIS A 71 9.86 -5.21 -4.73
C HIS A 71 9.65 -5.07 -6.25
N ASP A 72 8.71 -4.24 -6.67
CA ASP A 72 8.45 -3.91 -8.08
C ASP A 72 9.71 -3.42 -8.80
N ASP A 73 10.46 -2.50 -8.17
CA ASP A 73 11.74 -2.02 -8.71
C ASP A 73 12.80 -3.12 -8.90
N ILE A 74 12.79 -4.16 -8.04
CA ILE A 74 13.68 -5.32 -8.19
C ILE A 74 13.19 -6.21 -9.32
N GLU A 75 11.91 -6.49 -9.39
CA GLU A 75 11.29 -7.36 -10.38
C GLU A 75 11.41 -6.79 -11.80
N ASP A 76 11.30 -5.47 -11.93
CA ASP A 76 11.43 -4.72 -13.20
C ASP A 76 12.89 -4.33 -13.54
N ASP A 77 13.86 -4.65 -12.67
CA ASP A 77 15.26 -4.21 -12.79
C ASP A 77 15.39 -2.69 -12.99
N SER A 78 14.54 -1.92 -12.34
CA SER A 78 14.47 -0.46 -12.47
C SER A 78 15.74 0.24 -12.00
N GLU A 79 16.17 1.28 -12.72
CA GLU A 79 17.38 2.05 -12.38
C GLU A 79 17.09 3.12 -11.32
N MET A 80 15.95 3.82 -11.46
CA MET A 80 15.66 5.04 -10.72
C MET A 80 14.22 5.05 -10.20
N ARG A 81 14.04 5.56 -8.98
CA ARG A 81 12.73 5.82 -8.39
C ARG A 81 12.71 7.19 -7.74
N ARG A 82 11.79 8.07 -8.17
CA ARG A 82 11.65 9.44 -7.62
C ARG A 82 12.97 10.24 -7.64
N GLY A 83 13.72 10.14 -8.74
CA GLY A 83 14.96 10.89 -8.96
C GLY A 83 16.20 10.37 -8.21
N LYS A 84 16.09 9.20 -7.56
CA LYS A 84 17.22 8.53 -6.89
C LYS A 84 17.36 7.10 -7.41
N PRO A 85 18.58 6.49 -7.35
CA PRO A 85 18.74 5.08 -7.68
C PRO A 85 17.82 4.19 -6.84
N CYS A 86 17.32 3.09 -7.43
CA CYS A 86 16.50 2.12 -6.72
C CYS A 86 17.29 1.43 -5.60
N SER A 87 16.59 0.93 -4.56
CA SER A 87 17.20 0.34 -3.38
C SER A 87 18.20 -0.79 -3.74
N HIS A 88 17.81 -1.67 -4.67
CA HIS A 88 18.68 -2.78 -5.08
C HIS A 88 19.93 -2.33 -5.83
N ARG A 89 19.95 -1.12 -6.42
CA ARG A 89 21.16 -0.51 -7.01
C ARG A 89 22.08 0.06 -5.94
N LEU A 90 21.55 0.50 -4.80
CA LEU A 90 22.31 1.06 -3.68
C LEU A 90 22.84 -0.02 -2.73
N HIS A 91 22.01 -1.01 -2.40
CA HIS A 91 22.23 -1.96 -1.31
C HIS A 91 22.36 -3.42 -1.77
N GLY A 92 22.11 -3.67 -3.07
CA GLY A 92 22.04 -5.03 -3.63
C GLY A 92 20.67 -5.70 -3.40
N VAL A 93 20.36 -6.66 -4.27
CA VAL A 93 19.07 -7.38 -4.28
C VAL A 93 18.76 -8.07 -2.94
N PRO A 94 19.69 -8.84 -2.31
CA PRO A 94 19.35 -9.58 -1.08
C PRO A 94 18.92 -8.67 0.07
N LEU A 95 19.62 -7.53 0.24
CA LEU A 95 19.28 -6.59 1.32
C LEU A 95 17.97 -5.87 1.04
N SER A 96 17.73 -5.48 -0.22
CA SER A 96 16.51 -4.80 -0.61
C SER A 96 15.27 -5.68 -0.45
N ILE A 97 15.36 -6.98 -0.78
CA ILE A 97 14.28 -7.94 -0.49
C ILE A 97 13.98 -7.96 1.02
N ASN A 98 15.00 -8.14 1.85
CA ASN A 98 14.83 -8.19 3.32
C ASN A 98 14.22 -6.89 3.88
N VAL A 99 14.61 -5.74 3.34
CA VAL A 99 14.05 -4.43 3.72
C VAL A 99 12.59 -4.31 3.32
N GLY A 100 12.22 -4.82 2.14
CA GLY A 100 10.82 -4.88 1.70
C GLY A 100 9.98 -5.77 2.60
N ASP A 101 10.45 -6.97 2.92
CA ASP A 101 9.77 -7.90 3.83
C ASP A 101 9.56 -7.29 5.23
N ALA A 102 10.57 -6.56 5.73
CA ALA A 102 10.48 -5.85 7.00
C ALA A 102 9.44 -4.71 6.94
N LEU A 103 9.36 -3.96 5.84
CA LEU A 103 8.29 -2.96 5.62
C LEU A 103 6.90 -3.60 5.58
N TYR A 104 6.76 -4.75 4.92
CA TYR A 104 5.50 -5.49 4.90
C TYR A 104 5.08 -5.94 6.29
N ALA A 105 6.02 -6.46 7.10
CA ALA A 105 5.75 -6.78 8.50
C ALA A 105 5.34 -5.53 9.32
N LYS A 106 5.96 -4.37 9.07
CA LYS A 106 5.61 -3.09 9.71
C LYS A 106 4.17 -2.66 9.40
N VAL A 107 3.62 -2.95 8.23
CA VAL A 107 2.21 -2.69 7.90
C VAL A 107 1.30 -3.30 8.97
N PHE A 108 1.53 -4.55 9.33
CA PHE A 108 0.69 -5.25 10.34
C PHE A 108 0.98 -4.78 11.77
N GLU A 109 2.21 -4.40 12.09
CA GLU A 109 2.53 -3.77 13.37
C GLU A 109 1.73 -2.48 13.56
N VAL A 110 1.68 -1.64 12.53
CA VAL A 110 0.93 -0.37 12.55
C VAL A 110 -0.58 -0.62 12.62
N LEU A 111 -1.10 -1.57 11.83
CA LEU A 111 -2.53 -1.92 11.88
C LEU A 111 -2.92 -2.48 13.26
N ALA A 112 -2.11 -3.35 13.85
CA ALA A 112 -2.36 -3.90 15.18
C ALA A 112 -2.31 -2.82 16.29
N ALA A 113 -1.50 -1.76 16.11
CA ALA A 113 -1.45 -0.63 17.03
C ALA A 113 -2.77 0.17 17.08
N ASN A 114 -3.66 0.02 16.07
CA ASN A 114 -4.99 0.65 16.10
C ASN A 114 -5.82 0.26 17.32
N ARG A 115 -5.58 -0.89 17.95
CA ARG A 115 -6.24 -1.34 19.19
C ARG A 115 -6.20 -0.33 20.35
N THR A 116 -5.37 0.69 20.27
CA THR A 116 -5.28 1.76 21.27
C THR A 116 -6.22 2.93 20.99
N VAL A 117 -6.79 3.01 19.78
CA VAL A 117 -7.66 4.10 19.32
C VAL A 117 -8.99 3.60 18.71
N LEU A 118 -9.05 2.31 18.33
CA LEU A 118 -10.22 1.60 17.81
C LEU A 118 -10.49 0.40 18.71
N ASP A 119 -11.70 -0.17 18.61
CA ASP A 119 -12.02 -1.45 19.24
C ASP A 119 -11.27 -2.62 18.55
N CYS A 120 -11.25 -3.77 19.25
CA CYS A 120 -10.53 -4.95 18.75
C CYS A 120 -11.15 -5.52 17.47
N GLU A 121 -12.47 -5.48 17.32
CA GLU A 121 -13.17 -6.02 16.15
C GLU A 121 -12.84 -5.19 14.90
N THR A 122 -12.96 -3.87 15.00
CA THR A 122 -12.56 -2.94 13.93
C THR A 122 -11.09 -3.10 13.56
N THR A 123 -10.20 -3.24 14.56
CA THR A 123 -8.77 -3.46 14.32
C THR A 123 -8.51 -4.76 13.58
N LEU A 124 -9.16 -5.86 13.97
CA LEU A 124 -9.02 -7.16 13.32
C LEU A 124 -9.55 -7.10 11.88
N THR A 125 -10.72 -6.48 11.66
CA THR A 125 -11.27 -6.28 10.31
C THR A 125 -10.29 -5.55 9.38
N LEU A 126 -9.62 -4.49 9.86
CA LEU A 126 -8.60 -3.77 9.07
C LEU A 126 -7.40 -4.66 8.72
N ILE A 127 -6.98 -5.53 9.63
CA ILE A 127 -5.89 -6.49 9.38
C ILE A 127 -6.33 -7.52 8.34
N GLU A 128 -7.53 -8.08 8.47
CA GLU A 128 -8.09 -9.07 7.53
C GLU A 128 -8.26 -8.47 6.12
N GLU A 129 -8.76 -7.24 6.01
CA GLU A 129 -8.84 -6.50 4.76
C GLU A 129 -7.45 -6.32 4.13
N MET A 130 -6.44 -5.95 4.90
CA MET A 130 -5.08 -5.81 4.40
C MET A 130 -4.50 -7.14 3.93
N ILE A 131 -4.71 -8.24 4.65
CA ILE A 131 -4.26 -9.58 4.27
C ILE A 131 -4.91 -10.00 2.94
N ASN A 132 -6.23 -9.87 2.83
CA ASN A 132 -6.97 -10.23 1.63
C ASN A 132 -6.53 -9.41 0.42
N GLY A 133 -6.39 -8.10 0.59
CA GLY A 133 -5.95 -7.22 -0.47
C GLY A 133 -4.49 -7.38 -0.85
N SER A 134 -3.62 -7.72 0.11
CA SER A 134 -2.23 -8.07 -0.19
C SER A 134 -2.16 -9.30 -1.09
N ARG A 135 -2.96 -10.33 -0.80
CA ARG A 135 -3.04 -11.52 -1.64
C ARG A 135 -3.50 -11.18 -3.06
N GLU A 136 -4.56 -10.37 -3.20
CA GLU A 136 -5.02 -9.91 -4.52
C GLU A 136 -3.90 -9.16 -5.27
N THR A 137 -3.18 -8.29 -4.57
CA THR A 137 -2.07 -7.52 -5.16
C THR A 137 -0.93 -8.44 -5.63
N PHE A 138 -0.58 -9.45 -4.84
CA PHE A 138 0.47 -10.41 -5.22
C PHE A 138 0.05 -11.32 -6.37
N GLU A 139 -1.21 -11.74 -6.43
CA GLU A 139 -1.76 -12.48 -7.57
C GLU A 139 -1.71 -11.62 -8.84
N GLY A 140 -2.05 -10.33 -8.75
CA GLY A 140 -1.95 -9.38 -9.85
C GLY A 140 -0.52 -9.20 -10.34
N GLN A 141 0.42 -9.02 -9.44
CA GLN A 141 1.85 -8.93 -9.75
C GLN A 141 2.38 -10.22 -10.38
N ALA A 142 1.92 -11.39 -9.89
CA ALA A 142 2.33 -12.67 -10.47
C ALA A 142 1.87 -12.84 -11.92
N TYR A 143 0.68 -12.33 -12.29
CA TYR A 143 0.24 -12.29 -13.70
C TYR A 143 1.19 -11.41 -14.53
N ASP A 144 1.46 -10.20 -14.09
CA ASP A 144 2.28 -9.24 -14.83
C ASP A 144 3.70 -9.79 -15.08
N VAL A 145 4.40 -10.17 -14.03
CA VAL A 145 5.75 -10.76 -14.14
C VAL A 145 5.74 -12.08 -14.93
N GLY A 146 4.71 -12.92 -14.73
CA GLY A 146 4.57 -14.19 -15.43
C GLY A 146 4.38 -14.02 -16.93
N TRP A 147 3.55 -13.07 -17.35
CA TRP A 147 3.32 -12.79 -18.77
C TRP A 147 4.57 -12.24 -19.46
N ILE A 148 5.32 -11.35 -18.79
CA ILE A 148 6.61 -10.84 -19.31
C ILE A 148 7.61 -12.00 -19.49
N ARG A 149 7.76 -12.86 -18.48
CA ARG A 149 8.68 -14.00 -18.51
C ARG A 149 8.36 -14.96 -19.68
N ASP A 150 7.07 -15.29 -19.84
CA ASP A 150 6.61 -16.30 -20.81
C ASP A 150 6.23 -15.68 -22.15
N ARG A 151 6.37 -14.36 -22.30
CA ARG A 151 6.05 -13.58 -23.52
C ARG A 151 4.58 -13.76 -23.95
N ILE A 152 3.68 -13.80 -22.96
CA ILE A 152 2.24 -13.92 -23.18
C ILE A 152 1.68 -12.52 -23.44
N VAL A 153 0.85 -12.40 -24.47
CA VAL A 153 0.03 -11.20 -24.70
C VAL A 153 -1.37 -11.51 -24.18
N PRO A 154 -1.78 -10.91 -23.04
CA PRO A 154 -3.10 -11.19 -22.46
C PRO A 154 -4.22 -10.61 -23.33
N SER A 155 -5.41 -11.17 -23.19
CA SER A 155 -6.65 -10.55 -23.68
C SER A 155 -6.95 -9.29 -22.85
N GLU A 156 -7.83 -8.42 -23.36
CA GLU A 156 -8.29 -7.22 -22.62
C GLU A 156 -8.92 -7.60 -21.26
N GLU A 157 -9.70 -8.67 -21.20
CA GLU A 157 -10.35 -9.14 -19.98
C GLU A 157 -9.32 -9.62 -18.94
N GLU A 158 -8.30 -10.37 -19.37
CA GLU A 158 -7.20 -10.82 -18.51
C GLU A 158 -6.38 -9.63 -18.02
N PHE A 159 -6.06 -8.68 -18.90
CA PHE A 159 -5.34 -7.47 -18.54
C PHE A 159 -6.11 -6.63 -17.52
N MET A 160 -7.41 -6.42 -17.72
CA MET A 160 -8.26 -5.72 -16.74
C MET A 160 -8.35 -6.45 -15.41
N THR A 161 -8.33 -7.78 -15.43
CA THR A 161 -8.30 -8.59 -14.20
C THR A 161 -6.97 -8.41 -13.44
N MET A 162 -5.86 -8.42 -14.14
CA MET A 162 -4.55 -8.14 -13.56
C MET A 162 -4.50 -6.72 -12.97
N LEU A 163 -4.98 -5.70 -13.68
CA LEU A 163 -5.02 -4.32 -13.19
C LEU A 163 -5.86 -4.17 -11.91
N ARG A 164 -7.04 -4.81 -11.85
CA ARG A 164 -7.86 -4.83 -10.64
C ARG A 164 -7.11 -5.40 -9.46
N LYS A 165 -6.43 -6.53 -9.66
CA LYS A 165 -5.66 -7.22 -8.62
C LYS A 165 -4.39 -6.44 -8.24
N LYS A 166 -3.52 -6.15 -9.21
CA LYS A 166 -2.22 -5.50 -8.98
C LYS A 166 -2.38 -4.09 -8.40
N THR A 167 -3.27 -3.27 -8.98
CA THR A 167 -3.35 -1.83 -8.68
C THR A 167 -4.66 -1.42 -8.03
N GLY A 168 -5.78 -1.99 -8.46
CA GLY A 168 -7.13 -1.57 -8.05
C GLY A 168 -7.34 -1.62 -6.54
N TRP A 169 -6.89 -2.71 -5.92
CA TRP A 169 -7.10 -2.87 -4.48
C TRP A 169 -6.27 -1.89 -3.65
N TYR A 170 -4.93 -2.00 -3.68
CA TYR A 170 -4.10 -1.25 -2.73
C TYR A 170 -4.02 0.25 -3.02
N THR A 171 -4.34 0.65 -4.26
CA THR A 171 -4.33 2.07 -4.66
C THR A 171 -5.64 2.77 -4.36
N GLY A 172 -6.78 2.07 -4.45
CA GLY A 172 -8.08 2.70 -4.31
C GLY A 172 -9.06 1.97 -3.41
N ARG A 173 -9.43 0.72 -3.74
CA ARG A 173 -10.44 -0.04 -2.99
C ARG A 173 -10.09 -0.15 -1.52
N GLY A 174 -8.93 -0.67 -1.20
CA GLY A 174 -8.47 -0.88 0.17
C GLY A 174 -8.44 0.39 1.01
N PRO A 175 -7.77 1.48 0.58
CA PRO A 175 -7.78 2.75 1.30
C PRO A 175 -9.19 3.30 1.55
N CYS A 176 -10.08 3.25 0.54
CA CYS A 176 -11.44 3.74 0.67
C CYS A 176 -12.27 2.89 1.65
N THR A 177 -12.20 1.57 1.52
CA THR A 177 -12.89 0.63 2.42
C THR A 177 -12.38 0.77 3.85
N ALA A 178 -11.07 0.88 4.07
CA ALA A 178 -10.48 1.04 5.40
C ALA A 178 -10.96 2.31 6.10
N GLY A 179 -11.05 3.44 5.39
CA GLY A 179 -11.62 4.67 5.92
C GLY A 179 -13.09 4.50 6.35
N ALA A 180 -13.89 3.82 5.53
CA ALA A 180 -15.31 3.53 5.84
C ALA A 180 -15.48 2.57 7.02
N ILE A 181 -14.61 1.56 7.15
CA ILE A 181 -14.58 0.64 8.31
C ILE A 181 -14.35 1.44 9.60
N ILE A 182 -13.36 2.30 9.63
CA ILE A 182 -13.01 3.14 10.80
C ILE A 182 -14.18 4.06 11.19
N ALA A 183 -14.92 4.56 10.21
CA ALA A 183 -16.10 5.38 10.41
C ALA A 183 -17.33 4.57 10.88
N GLY A 184 -17.28 3.24 10.94
CA GLY A 184 -18.44 2.40 11.30
C GLY A 184 -19.52 2.36 10.22
N ALA A 185 -19.16 2.58 8.95
CA ALA A 185 -20.09 2.56 7.83
C ALA A 185 -20.74 1.17 7.63
N SER A 186 -21.96 1.14 7.05
CA SER A 186 -22.66 -0.11 6.75
C SER A 186 -21.89 -0.94 5.68
N PRO A 187 -22.12 -2.26 5.61
CA PRO A 187 -21.50 -3.10 4.56
C PRO A 187 -21.74 -2.57 3.15
N GLU A 188 -22.95 -2.09 2.85
CA GLU A 188 -23.32 -1.53 1.54
C GLU A 188 -22.51 -0.27 1.24
N SER A 189 -22.33 0.61 2.22
CA SER A 189 -21.55 1.84 2.07
C SER A 189 -20.06 1.53 1.88
N ARG A 190 -19.52 0.53 2.61
CA ARG A 190 -18.15 0.06 2.46
C ARG A 190 -17.90 -0.50 1.05
N GLN A 191 -18.85 -1.29 0.54
CA GLN A 191 -18.78 -1.84 -0.81
C GLN A 191 -18.80 -0.72 -1.85
N ALA A 192 -19.76 0.19 -1.79
CA ALA A 192 -19.91 1.27 -2.77
C ALA A 192 -18.67 2.18 -2.85
N ILE A 193 -18.10 2.58 -1.68
CA ILE A 193 -16.91 3.43 -1.68
C ILE A 193 -15.66 2.65 -2.12
N GLY A 194 -15.61 1.35 -1.84
CA GLY A 194 -14.55 0.47 -2.31
C GLY A 194 -14.57 0.32 -3.83
N GLU A 195 -15.74 0.11 -4.45
CA GLU A 195 -15.92 0.04 -5.91
C GLU A 195 -15.54 1.36 -6.59
N PHE A 196 -15.94 2.50 -6.01
CA PHE A 196 -15.50 3.82 -6.47
C PHE A 196 -13.96 3.93 -6.44
N GLY A 197 -13.34 3.56 -5.33
CA GLY A 197 -11.88 3.60 -5.18
C GLY A 197 -11.17 2.71 -6.21
N GLU A 198 -11.68 1.50 -6.45
CA GLU A 198 -11.14 0.57 -7.44
C GLU A 198 -11.20 1.15 -8.86
N ALA A 199 -12.38 1.67 -9.26
CA ALA A 199 -12.56 2.28 -10.57
C ALA A 199 -11.62 3.48 -10.80
N MET A 200 -11.46 4.31 -9.76
CA MET A 200 -10.53 5.44 -9.79
C MET A 200 -9.08 4.98 -9.94
N ALA A 201 -8.67 3.94 -9.21
CA ALA A 201 -7.30 3.42 -9.27
C ALA A 201 -6.98 2.81 -10.64
N ILE A 202 -7.92 2.08 -11.24
CA ILE A 202 -7.78 1.52 -12.59
C ILE A 202 -7.65 2.64 -13.62
N ALA A 203 -8.52 3.66 -13.56
CA ALA A 203 -8.45 4.80 -14.47
C ALA A 203 -7.12 5.57 -14.34
N PHE A 204 -6.62 5.69 -13.11
CA PHE A 204 -5.32 6.29 -12.83
C PHE A 204 -4.18 5.49 -13.49
N GLN A 205 -4.19 4.15 -13.32
CA GLN A 205 -3.16 3.29 -13.89
C GLN A 205 -3.16 3.32 -15.43
N ILE A 206 -4.33 3.20 -16.05
CA ILE A 206 -4.45 3.27 -17.52
C ILE A 206 -3.89 4.60 -18.04
N ARG A 207 -4.11 5.69 -17.31
CA ARG A 207 -3.57 7.00 -17.69
C ARG A 207 -2.04 7.09 -17.50
N ASP A 208 -1.49 6.44 -16.49
CA ASP A 208 -0.04 6.45 -16.26
C ASP A 208 0.70 5.59 -17.30
N ASP A 209 0.03 4.59 -17.89
CA ASP A 209 0.58 3.68 -18.91
C ASP A 209 0.53 4.28 -20.35
N LEU A 210 -0.23 5.38 -20.57
CA LEU A 210 -0.36 6.09 -21.86
C LEU A 210 0.63 7.23 -21.99
#